data_ca80a1e6b9e95f7f77208df3804066cc
#
_entry.id   ca80a1e6b9e95f7f77208df3804066cc
#
_cell.length_a   1.000
_cell.length_b   1.000
_cell.length_c   1.000
_cell.angle_alpha   90.00
_cell.angle_beta   90.00
_cell.angle_gamma   90.00
#
_symmetry.space_group_name_H-M   'P 1'
#
loop_
_entity.id
_entity.type
_entity.pdbx_description
1 polymer ?
#
loop_
_entity_poly.entity_id
_entity_poly.type
_entity_poly.pdbx_seq_one_letter_code
_entity_poly.pdbx_strand_id
1 'polypeptide(L)'
;MKTAEQSRILIIDDQESIRKSLKLALEREGYVVETAENGREAIMKCKEEFYNLALVDLRLPDMDGIELLTKMRETVPKMAKIIITGYPSQENAIEAVNRGADGYMVKPYAMEELLRKIKEQLQKQQEAKKYSEEKVKEFIEARADEHESRTSAKRGLK
;
A
#
# COMPACT_ATOMS: atom_id res chain seq x y z
N MET A 1 5.82 10.51 20.38
CA MET A 1 5.73 10.15 18.95
C MET A 1 4.75 9.05 18.74
N LYS A 2 3.90 9.23 17.78
CA LYS A 2 2.83 8.27 17.54
C LYS A 2 3.37 7.01 16.86
N THR A 3 3.54 5.98 17.63
CA THR A 3 3.86 4.66 17.13
C THR A 3 2.72 4.05 16.32
N ALA A 4 1.49 4.57 16.48
CA ALA A 4 0.33 4.16 15.68
C ALA A 4 0.51 4.43 14.18
N GLU A 5 1.49 5.28 13.85
CA GLU A 5 1.83 5.59 12.46
C GLU A 5 2.92 4.70 11.90
N GLN A 6 3.36 3.69 12.65
CA GLN A 6 4.29 2.71 12.13
C GLN A 6 3.63 1.94 11.00
N SER A 7 4.07 2.23 9.79
CA SER A 7 3.59 1.52 8.63
C SER A 7 4.18 0.11 8.58
N ARG A 8 3.37 -0.81 8.11
CA ARG A 8 3.75 -2.20 7.93
C ARG A 8 4.11 -2.44 6.48
N ILE A 9 5.29 -3.01 6.26
CA ILE A 9 5.83 -3.28 4.92
C ILE A 9 6.07 -4.77 4.76
N LEU A 10 5.61 -5.33 3.65
CA LEU A 10 5.90 -6.71 3.26
C LEU A 10 6.94 -6.72 2.15
N ILE A 11 8.06 -7.40 2.38
CA ILE A 11 9.12 -7.57 1.38
C ILE A 11 8.97 -8.95 0.75
N ILE A 12 8.78 -8.99 -0.55
CA ILE A 12 8.55 -10.23 -1.31
C ILE A 12 9.71 -10.42 -2.28
N ASP A 13 10.63 -11.30 -1.94
CA ASP A 13 11.84 -11.59 -2.72
C ASP A 13 12.31 -13.00 -2.37
N ASP A 14 12.75 -13.78 -3.35
CA ASP A 14 13.21 -15.15 -3.14
C ASP A 14 14.63 -15.24 -2.56
N GLN A 15 15.38 -14.16 -2.60
CA GLN A 15 16.75 -14.12 -2.09
C GLN A 15 16.77 -13.72 -0.62
N GLU A 16 17.20 -14.65 0.23
CA GLU A 16 17.26 -14.44 1.68
C GLU A 16 18.13 -13.24 2.07
N SER A 17 19.28 -13.08 1.42
CA SER A 17 20.20 -11.98 1.71
C SER A 17 19.55 -10.62 1.46
N ILE A 18 18.75 -10.49 0.40
CA ILE A 18 18.02 -9.28 0.07
C ILE A 18 16.92 -9.02 1.10
N ARG A 19 16.14 -10.04 1.45
CA ARG A 19 15.10 -9.91 2.47
C ARG A 19 15.67 -9.43 3.80
N LYS A 20 16.76 -10.03 4.25
CA LYS A 20 17.41 -9.67 5.53
C LYS A 20 17.96 -8.25 5.51
N SER A 21 18.66 -7.89 4.45
CA SER A 21 19.27 -6.57 4.31
C SER A 21 18.22 -5.46 4.23
N LEU A 22 17.17 -5.64 3.44
CA LEU A 22 16.07 -4.69 3.33
C LEU A 22 15.29 -4.58 4.64
N LYS A 23 15.00 -5.70 5.26
CA LYS A 23 14.29 -5.71 6.55
C LYS A 23 15.03 -4.89 7.58
N LEU A 24 16.34 -5.10 7.71
CA LEU A 24 17.16 -4.35 8.65
C LEU A 24 17.14 -2.85 8.35
N ALA A 25 17.32 -2.48 7.09
CA ALA A 25 17.33 -1.08 6.67
C ALA A 25 15.99 -0.39 6.94
N LEU A 26 14.88 -1.06 6.64
CA LEU A 26 13.55 -0.49 6.83
C LEU A 26 13.14 -0.43 8.31
N GLU A 27 13.52 -1.43 9.09
CA GLU A 27 13.29 -1.42 10.54
C GLU A 27 14.01 -0.26 11.23
N ARG A 28 15.20 0.09 10.75
CA ARG A 28 15.95 1.25 11.23
C ARG A 28 15.22 2.58 10.97
N GLU A 29 14.39 2.61 9.94
CA GLU A 29 13.57 3.78 9.63
C GLU A 29 12.26 3.82 10.44
N GLY A 30 12.02 2.82 11.28
CA GLY A 30 10.85 2.75 12.14
C GLY A 30 9.68 1.97 11.57
N TYR A 31 9.83 1.30 10.44
CA TYR A 31 8.77 0.47 9.86
C TYR A 31 8.69 -0.89 10.53
N VAL A 32 7.49 -1.45 10.56
CA VAL A 32 7.27 -2.84 10.94
C VAL A 32 7.38 -3.66 9.66
N VAL A 33 8.29 -4.62 9.60
CA VAL A 33 8.63 -5.32 8.36
C VAL A 33 8.45 -6.81 8.51
N GLU A 34 7.73 -7.39 7.57
CA GLU A 34 7.64 -8.84 7.39
C GLU A 34 8.13 -9.19 6.00
N THR A 35 8.46 -10.45 5.79
CA THR A 35 9.02 -10.92 4.52
C THR A 35 8.27 -12.13 4.00
N ALA A 36 8.29 -12.32 2.69
CA ALA A 36 7.78 -13.50 2.02
C ALA A 36 8.79 -13.93 0.96
N GLU A 37 9.03 -15.23 0.82
CA GLU A 37 10.02 -15.75 -0.13
C GLU A 37 9.43 -16.13 -1.48
N ASN A 38 8.12 -16.13 -1.60
CA ASN A 38 7.42 -16.45 -2.84
C ASN A 38 6.03 -15.79 -2.86
N GLY A 39 5.36 -15.88 -3.99
CA GLY A 39 4.05 -15.27 -4.18
C GLY A 39 2.96 -15.89 -3.32
N ARG A 40 2.97 -17.21 -3.17
CA ARG A 40 1.99 -17.91 -2.35
C ARG A 40 2.04 -17.46 -0.89
N GLU A 41 3.24 -17.36 -0.33
CA GLU A 41 3.42 -16.87 1.04
C GLU A 41 2.94 -15.43 1.18
N ALA A 42 3.23 -14.59 0.19
CA ALA A 42 2.78 -13.20 0.16
C ALA A 42 1.25 -13.11 0.17
N ILE A 43 0.59 -13.91 -0.66
CA ILE A 43 -0.88 -13.95 -0.71
C ILE A 43 -1.46 -14.34 0.64
N MET A 44 -0.91 -15.37 1.27
CA MET A 44 -1.35 -15.84 2.58
C MET A 44 -1.19 -14.77 3.65
N LYS A 45 -0.03 -14.13 3.71
CA LYS A 45 0.23 -13.05 4.68
C LYS A 45 -0.70 -11.87 4.50
N CYS A 46 -1.00 -11.49 3.26
CA CYS A 46 -1.94 -10.42 2.96
C CYS A 46 -3.38 -10.74 3.33
N LYS A 47 -3.74 -12.01 3.43
CA LYS A 47 -5.07 -12.43 3.92
C LYS A 47 -5.18 -12.32 5.44
N GLU A 48 -4.08 -12.54 6.14
CA GLU A 48 -4.04 -12.57 7.61
C GLU A 48 -3.77 -11.20 8.21
N GLU A 49 -2.98 -10.39 7.54
CA GLU A 49 -2.49 -9.10 8.05
C GLU A 49 -2.67 -7.99 7.05
N PHE A 50 -2.83 -6.78 7.55
CA PHE A 50 -2.81 -5.56 6.74
C PHE A 50 -1.37 -5.08 6.57
N TYR A 51 -1.02 -4.71 5.34
CA TYR A 51 0.25 -4.05 5.03
C TYR A 51 -0.04 -2.74 4.31
N ASN A 52 0.67 -1.69 4.71
CA ASN A 52 0.58 -0.38 4.07
C ASN A 52 1.25 -0.40 2.69
N LEU A 53 2.30 -1.20 2.55
CA LEU A 53 3.11 -1.22 1.34
C LEU A 53 3.75 -2.59 1.16
N ALA A 54 3.85 -3.02 -0.09
CA ALA A 54 4.59 -4.23 -0.48
C ALA A 54 5.69 -3.86 -1.48
N LEU A 55 6.88 -4.41 -1.25
CA LEU A 55 7.99 -4.40 -2.20
C LEU A 55 7.98 -5.75 -2.88
N VAL A 56 7.80 -5.78 -4.18
CA VAL A 56 7.55 -7.03 -4.94
C VAL A 56 8.64 -7.25 -5.99
N ASP A 57 9.41 -8.33 -5.85
CA ASP A 57 10.34 -8.75 -6.88
C ASP A 57 9.53 -9.25 -8.09
N LEU A 58 9.94 -8.86 -9.27
CA LEU A 58 9.30 -9.27 -10.51
C LEU A 58 9.40 -10.78 -10.75
N ARG A 59 10.52 -11.39 -10.39
CA ARG A 59 10.76 -12.82 -10.59
C ARG A 59 10.72 -13.58 -9.28
N LEU A 60 9.63 -14.29 -9.07
CA LEU A 60 9.45 -15.17 -7.93
C LEU A 60 9.46 -16.61 -8.41
N PRO A 61 9.79 -17.59 -7.54
CA PRO A 61 9.91 -18.98 -7.98
C PRO A 61 8.60 -19.62 -8.41
N ASP A 62 7.48 -19.17 -7.86
CA ASP A 62 6.16 -19.77 -8.09
C ASP A 62 5.24 -18.95 -8.99
N MET A 63 5.55 -17.68 -9.21
CA MET A 63 4.76 -16.81 -10.09
C MET A 63 5.51 -15.54 -10.44
N ASP A 64 5.03 -14.83 -11.46
CA ASP A 64 5.51 -13.51 -11.81
C ASP A 64 5.02 -12.50 -10.79
N GLY A 65 5.87 -11.53 -10.42
CA GLY A 65 5.49 -10.46 -9.48
C GLY A 65 4.34 -9.58 -9.98
N ILE A 66 4.22 -9.41 -11.28
CA ILE A 66 3.10 -8.67 -11.87
C ILE A 66 1.78 -9.43 -11.67
N GLU A 67 1.81 -10.73 -11.88
CA GLU A 67 0.66 -11.60 -11.60
C GLU A 67 0.26 -11.52 -10.13
N LEU A 68 1.25 -11.50 -9.25
CA LEU A 68 1.02 -11.37 -7.81
C LEU A 68 0.25 -10.10 -7.44
N LEU A 69 0.50 -8.99 -8.14
CA LEU A 69 -0.18 -7.72 -7.87
C LEU A 69 -1.71 -7.86 -7.85
N THR A 70 -2.25 -8.69 -8.75
CA THR A 70 -3.70 -8.90 -8.85
C THR A 70 -4.22 -9.94 -7.89
N LYS A 71 -3.35 -10.77 -7.33
CA LYS A 71 -3.73 -11.85 -6.41
C LYS A 71 -3.68 -11.45 -4.94
N MET A 72 -2.99 -10.38 -4.60
CA MET A 72 -2.98 -9.87 -3.24
C MET A 72 -4.32 -9.21 -2.91
N ARG A 73 -4.79 -9.43 -1.69
CA ARG A 73 -6.07 -8.90 -1.23
C ARG A 73 -6.11 -7.37 -1.34
N GLU A 74 -7.19 -6.84 -1.88
CA GLU A 74 -7.43 -5.40 -1.86
C GLU A 74 -7.80 -4.97 -0.45
N THR A 75 -7.29 -3.83 -0.04
CA THR A 75 -7.48 -3.28 1.31
C THR A 75 -7.93 -1.84 1.25
N VAL A 76 -8.46 -1.36 2.38
CA VAL A 76 -8.80 0.04 2.59
C VAL A 76 -8.09 0.49 3.88
N PRO A 77 -7.09 1.39 3.82
CA PRO A 77 -6.60 2.03 2.60
C PRO A 77 -5.91 1.05 1.66
N LYS A 78 -5.86 1.41 0.39
CA LYS A 78 -5.25 0.57 -0.63
C LYS A 78 -3.75 0.42 -0.37
N MET A 79 -3.27 -0.82 -0.33
CA MET A 79 -1.86 -1.13 -0.17
C MET A 79 -1.06 -0.58 -1.35
N ALA A 80 -0.02 0.21 -1.06
CA ALA A 80 0.91 0.66 -2.08
C ALA A 80 1.80 -0.51 -2.53
N LYS A 81 2.06 -0.64 -3.81
CA LYS A 81 2.83 -1.75 -4.38
C LYS A 81 3.96 -1.20 -5.24
N ILE A 82 5.20 -1.54 -4.88
CA ILE A 82 6.39 -1.12 -5.62
C ILE A 82 7.06 -2.38 -6.17
N ILE A 83 7.19 -2.45 -7.49
CA ILE A 83 7.94 -3.52 -8.16
C ILE A 83 9.43 -3.16 -8.11
N ILE A 84 10.27 -4.14 -7.78
CA ILE A 84 11.72 -4.02 -7.81
C ILE A 84 12.26 -5.14 -8.69
N THR A 85 13.00 -4.80 -9.74
CA THR A 85 13.47 -5.81 -10.69
C THR A 85 14.89 -5.56 -11.18
N GLY A 86 15.64 -6.65 -11.37
CA GLY A 86 16.91 -6.66 -12.09
C GLY A 86 16.74 -6.86 -13.60
N TYR A 87 15.50 -7.08 -14.06
CA TYR A 87 15.20 -7.40 -15.47
C TYR A 87 14.14 -6.45 -16.03
N PRO A 88 14.49 -5.16 -16.13
CA PRO A 88 13.51 -4.17 -16.59
C PRO A 88 13.21 -4.31 -18.08
N SER A 89 11.97 -4.06 -18.44
CA SER A 89 11.56 -3.89 -19.83
C SER A 89 10.40 -2.91 -19.86
N GLN A 90 10.20 -2.24 -20.99
CA GLN A 90 9.09 -1.34 -21.17
C GLN A 90 7.75 -2.08 -21.02
N GLU A 91 7.66 -3.29 -21.57
CA GLU A 91 6.46 -4.12 -21.45
C GLU A 91 6.13 -4.46 -20.02
N ASN A 92 7.11 -4.87 -19.23
CA ASN A 92 6.92 -5.17 -17.81
C ASN A 92 6.50 -3.95 -17.01
N ALA A 93 7.09 -2.81 -17.30
CA ALA A 93 6.76 -1.56 -16.60
C ALA A 93 5.32 -1.13 -16.89
N ILE A 94 4.91 -1.18 -18.15
CA ILE A 94 3.54 -0.83 -18.56
C ILE A 94 2.54 -1.79 -17.92
N GLU A 95 2.81 -3.09 -17.99
CA GLU A 95 1.92 -4.09 -17.42
C GLU A 95 1.82 -3.96 -15.90
N ALA A 96 2.92 -3.67 -15.21
CA ALA A 96 2.93 -3.43 -13.78
C ALA A 96 2.00 -2.27 -13.39
N VAL A 97 2.10 -1.14 -14.10
CA VAL A 97 1.24 0.03 -13.87
C VAL A 97 -0.23 -0.34 -14.11
N ASN A 98 -0.51 -1.03 -15.22
CA ASN A 98 -1.87 -1.44 -15.56
C ASN A 98 -2.47 -2.42 -14.53
N ARG A 99 -1.64 -3.17 -13.84
CA ARG A 99 -2.06 -4.12 -12.81
C ARG A 99 -2.01 -3.56 -11.39
N GLY A 100 -1.77 -2.27 -11.25
CA GLY A 100 -1.91 -1.57 -9.98
C GLY A 100 -0.62 -1.32 -9.22
N ALA A 101 0.54 -1.42 -9.86
CA ALA A 101 1.79 -1.00 -9.24
C ALA A 101 1.80 0.52 -9.10
N ASP A 102 2.23 0.98 -7.93
CA ASP A 102 2.36 2.41 -7.62
C ASP A 102 3.79 2.90 -7.86
N GLY A 103 4.74 1.99 -7.95
CA GLY A 103 6.13 2.30 -8.22
C GLY A 103 6.85 1.16 -8.92
N TYR A 104 7.93 1.50 -9.60
CA TYR A 104 8.75 0.55 -10.33
C TYR A 104 10.21 0.98 -10.19
N MET A 105 11.05 0.12 -9.63
CA MET A 105 12.47 0.37 -9.44
C MET A 105 13.33 -0.69 -10.09
N VAL A 106 14.47 -0.27 -10.60
CA VAL A 106 15.42 -1.14 -11.27
C VAL A 106 16.64 -1.38 -10.39
N LYS A 107 17.03 -2.64 -10.24
CA LYS A 107 18.29 -3.01 -9.54
C LYS A 107 19.48 -2.77 -10.48
N PRO A 108 20.63 -2.26 -9.98
CA PRO A 108 20.84 -1.79 -8.62
C PRO A 108 20.24 -0.40 -8.40
N TYR A 109 19.79 -0.14 -7.17
CA TYR A 109 19.24 1.16 -6.77
C TYR A 109 19.96 1.67 -5.52
N ALA A 110 19.94 2.97 -5.31
CA ALA A 110 20.42 3.55 -4.06
C ALA A 110 19.34 3.36 -2.97
N MET A 111 19.77 2.95 -1.78
CA MET A 111 18.84 2.77 -0.65
C MET A 111 18.06 4.07 -0.36
N GLU A 112 18.69 5.21 -0.48
CA GLU A 112 18.05 6.52 -0.30
C GLU A 112 16.89 6.73 -1.26
N GLU A 113 17.03 6.29 -2.50
CA GLU A 113 15.97 6.38 -3.51
C GLU A 113 14.78 5.49 -3.15
N LEU A 114 15.05 4.27 -2.70
CA LEU A 114 14.00 3.35 -2.25
C LEU A 114 13.24 3.93 -1.06
N LEU A 115 13.97 4.42 -0.05
CA LEU A 115 13.36 5.02 1.14
C LEU A 115 12.50 6.23 0.79
N ARG A 116 12.96 7.05 -0.15
CA ARG A 116 12.18 8.20 -0.62
C ARG A 116 10.87 7.76 -1.29
N LYS A 117 10.95 6.77 -2.16
CA LYS A 117 9.75 6.23 -2.83
C LYS A 117 8.75 5.62 -1.86
N ILE A 118 9.25 4.91 -0.86
CA ILE A 118 8.41 4.36 0.20
C ILE A 118 7.67 5.48 0.94
N LYS A 119 8.40 6.50 1.36
CA LYS A 119 7.81 7.66 2.06
C LYS A 119 6.77 8.37 1.21
N GLU A 120 7.06 8.59 -0.06
CA GLU A 120 6.11 9.22 -1.00
C GLU A 120 4.81 8.43 -1.11
N GLN A 121 4.89 7.12 -1.25
CA GLN A 121 3.70 6.28 -1.37
C GLN A 121 2.90 6.20 -0.07
N LEU A 122 3.58 6.10 1.06
CA LEU A 122 2.92 6.09 2.35
C LEU A 122 2.23 7.42 2.65
N GLN A 123 2.86 8.53 2.27
CA GLN A 123 2.27 9.85 2.41
C GLN A 123 1.00 9.99 1.55
N LYS A 124 1.04 9.55 0.31
CA LYS A 124 -0.12 9.54 -0.58
C LYS A 124 -1.26 8.71 0.00
N GLN A 125 -0.93 7.57 0.59
CA GLN A 125 -1.91 6.69 1.22
C GLN A 125 -2.59 7.38 2.41
N GLN A 126 -1.82 8.06 3.25
CA GLN A 126 -2.35 8.80 4.40
C GLN A 126 -3.23 9.97 3.95
N GLU A 127 -2.81 10.72 2.95
CA GLU A 127 -3.59 11.83 2.38
C GLU A 127 -4.91 11.35 1.79
N ALA A 128 -4.90 10.24 1.06
CA ALA A 128 -6.10 9.64 0.50
C ALA A 128 -7.06 9.18 1.60
N LYS A 129 -6.54 8.58 2.65
CA LYS A 129 -7.33 8.14 3.82
C LYS A 129 -7.97 9.35 4.51
N LYS A 130 -7.19 10.39 4.77
CA LYS A 130 -7.66 11.62 5.41
C LYS A 130 -8.75 12.28 4.58
N TYR A 131 -8.54 12.39 3.27
CA TYR A 131 -9.52 12.95 2.35
C TYR A 131 -10.83 12.16 2.39
N SER A 132 -10.77 10.84 2.37
CA SER A 132 -11.95 9.98 2.45
C SER A 132 -12.71 10.16 3.77
N GLU A 133 -12.00 10.25 4.89
CA GLU A 133 -12.59 10.49 6.20
C GLU A 133 -13.29 11.85 6.27
N GLU A 134 -12.68 12.89 5.74
CA GLU A 134 -13.25 14.23 5.65
C GLU A 134 -14.51 14.26 4.78
N LYS A 135 -14.50 13.57 3.66
CA LYS A 135 -15.67 13.46 2.77
C LYS A 135 -16.84 12.76 3.43
N VAL A 136 -16.57 11.67 4.14
CA VAL A 136 -17.60 10.95 4.89
C VAL A 136 -18.21 11.84 5.98
N LYS A 137 -17.35 12.58 6.70
CA LYS A 137 -17.78 13.50 7.75
C LYS A 137 -18.68 14.59 7.18
N GLU A 138 -18.28 15.25 6.09
CA GLU A 138 -19.09 16.26 5.41
C GLU A 138 -20.44 15.71 4.98
N PHE A 139 -20.45 14.51 4.44
CA PHE A 139 -21.68 13.86 4.00
C PHE A 139 -22.64 13.61 5.17
N ILE A 140 -22.11 13.14 6.30
CA ILE A 140 -22.89 12.89 7.51
C ILE A 140 -23.46 14.20 8.05
N GLU A 141 -22.65 15.26 8.12
CA GLU A 141 -23.07 16.60 8.58
C GLU A 141 -24.17 17.16 7.68
N ALA A 142 -24.02 17.09 6.37
CA ALA A 142 -25.04 17.56 5.43
C ALA A 142 -26.36 16.82 5.60
N ARG A 143 -26.32 15.50 5.82
CA ARG A 143 -27.52 14.71 6.08
C ARG A 143 -28.19 15.09 7.39
N ALA A 144 -27.43 15.37 8.42
CA ALA A 144 -27.96 15.80 9.70
C ALA A 144 -28.67 17.16 9.57
N ASP A 145 -28.07 18.12 8.86
CA ASP A 145 -28.66 19.42 8.61
C ASP A 145 -29.97 19.31 7.81
N GLU A 146 -30.00 18.50 6.77
CA GLU A 146 -31.22 18.25 6.00
C GLU A 146 -32.34 17.66 6.87
N HIS A 147 -32.00 16.74 7.74
CA HIS A 147 -32.95 16.12 8.66
C HIS A 147 -33.53 17.14 9.63
N GLU A 148 -32.71 17.97 10.21
CA GLU A 148 -33.14 19.06 11.11
C GLU A 148 -34.06 20.05 10.40
N SER A 149 -33.70 20.46 9.19
CA SER A 149 -34.52 21.37 8.38
C SER A 149 -35.90 20.80 8.09
N ARG A 150 -35.98 19.53 7.71
CA ARG A 150 -37.25 18.84 7.47
C ARG A 150 -38.11 18.72 8.70
N THR A 151 -37.50 18.42 9.85
CA THR A 151 -38.19 18.32 11.12
C THR A 151 -38.76 19.69 11.54
N SER A 152 -37.99 20.76 11.39
CA SER A 152 -38.42 22.12 11.66
C SER A 152 -39.58 22.57 10.78
N ALA A 153 -39.51 22.26 9.47
CA ALA A 153 -40.59 22.54 8.53
C ALA A 153 -41.90 21.83 8.90
N LYS A 154 -41.84 20.55 9.28
CA LYS A 154 -42.99 19.79 9.74
C LYS A 154 -43.65 20.36 11.00
N ARG A 155 -42.83 20.86 11.92
CA ARG A 155 -43.31 21.51 13.15
C ARG A 155 -44.00 22.83 12.84
N GLY A 156 -43.52 23.57 11.85
CA GLY A 156 -44.11 24.84 11.43
C GLY A 156 -45.44 24.73 10.72
N LEU A 157 -45.81 23.54 10.25
CA LEU A 157 -47.10 23.30 9.57
C LEU A 157 -48.24 22.95 10.49
N LYS A 158 -48.01 22.95 11.76
CA LYS A 158 -49.05 22.82 12.76
C LYS A 158 -49.51 24.21 13.19
#